data_0cfb98cec3292a259456fc2defe7452e
#
_entry.id   0cfb98cec3292a259456fc2defe7452e
#
_cell.length_a   1.000
_cell.length_b   1.000
_cell.length_c   1.000
_cell.angle_alpha   90.00
_cell.angle_beta   90.00
_cell.angle_gamma   90.00
#
_symmetry.space_group_name_H-M   'P 1'
#
loop_
_entity.id
_entity.type
_entity.pdbx_description
1 polymer ?
#
loop_
_entity_poly.entity_id
_entity_poly.type
_entity_poly.pdbx_seq_one_letter_code
_entity_poly.pdbx_strand_id
1 'polypeptide(L)'
;SVEEALANLAETAQDFKDRKKGSKAKDGDQVVMDFLGKVDGEAFEGGAAEDYPLVLGSNSFIPGFEEQLVGVKAGDETDVTVSFPEEYQAAHLAGKEAVFTCTIKEVKEPVAAEINDELATKFGAEDLAALKGQIGERLEAEYVGAARAVMKRGLLDQLDSLVSFELPPSLVTAEADQIAHQLWHEDNPDVEGHDHEKVEATEEHTALAERRVRLGLLLAELGQKAEVQVTDAEMTQAIMNQARQYPGQERQFFEFVQQNQQMQQQMRAPIFEDKVVDHIVEQATVSDKEVSKDDLQKAVEALEDDE
;
A
#
# COMPACT_ATOMS: atom_id res chain seq x y z
N SER A 1 2.26 17.21 -7.14
CA SER A 1 1.77 17.56 -8.48
C SER A 1 1.82 16.37 -9.43
N VAL A 2 1.14 16.46 -10.58
CA VAL A 2 1.19 15.42 -11.62
C VAL A 2 2.61 15.23 -12.13
N GLU A 3 3.36 16.32 -12.29
CA GLU A 3 4.76 16.30 -12.74
C GLU A 3 5.68 15.57 -11.76
N GLU A 4 5.53 15.78 -10.46
CA GLU A 4 6.29 15.06 -9.42
C GLU A 4 5.95 13.57 -9.42
N ALA A 5 4.67 13.22 -9.54
CA ALA A 5 4.25 11.82 -9.62
C ALA A 5 4.81 11.13 -10.86
N LEU A 6 4.85 11.81 -12.01
CA LEU A 6 5.49 11.30 -13.22
C LEU A 6 7.00 11.15 -13.07
N ALA A 7 7.68 12.09 -12.42
CA ALA A 7 9.11 11.99 -12.16
C ALA A 7 9.42 10.77 -11.27
N ASN A 8 8.65 10.54 -10.22
CA ASN A 8 8.78 9.36 -9.35
C ASN A 8 8.51 8.06 -10.11
N LEU A 9 7.50 8.04 -11.00
CA LEU A 9 7.23 6.88 -11.85
C LEU A 9 8.39 6.61 -12.82
N ALA A 10 8.98 7.67 -13.41
CA ALA A 10 10.12 7.55 -14.31
C ALA A 10 11.36 7.02 -13.60
N GLU A 11 11.62 7.44 -12.36
CA GLU A 11 12.70 6.90 -11.52
C GLU A 11 12.47 5.42 -11.18
N THR A 12 11.23 5.05 -10.87
CA THR A 12 10.87 3.66 -10.54
C THR A 12 10.94 2.75 -11.76
N ALA A 13 10.58 3.26 -12.94
CA ALA A 13 10.56 2.49 -14.17
C ALA A 13 11.95 2.19 -14.74
N GLN A 14 12.96 2.88 -14.31
CA GLN A 14 14.36 2.79 -14.71
C GLN A 14 14.59 2.29 -16.15
N ASP A 15 15.30 3.05 -16.96
CA ASP A 15 15.90 2.60 -18.21
C ASP A 15 17.42 2.45 -18.04
N PHE A 16 18.09 1.85 -19.01
CA PHE A 16 19.51 1.60 -18.94
C PHE A 16 20.23 2.23 -20.13
N LYS A 17 21.28 2.99 -19.85
CA LYS A 17 22.12 3.65 -20.84
C LYS A 17 23.53 3.10 -20.79
N ASP A 18 24.13 2.92 -21.97
CA ASP A 18 25.51 2.46 -22.08
C ASP A 18 26.47 3.30 -21.25
N ARG A 19 27.25 2.63 -20.41
CA ARG A 19 28.37 3.26 -19.71
C ARG A 19 29.49 3.61 -20.70
N LYS A 20 30.28 4.60 -20.35
CA LYS A 20 31.48 4.94 -21.10
C LYS A 20 32.36 3.69 -21.29
N LYS A 21 32.86 3.49 -22.51
CA LYS A 21 33.71 2.36 -22.86
C LYS A 21 34.86 2.17 -21.85
N GLY A 22 34.99 0.96 -21.33
CA GLY A 22 35.97 0.59 -20.32
C GLY A 22 35.59 0.90 -18.86
N SER A 23 34.38 1.41 -18.60
CA SER A 23 33.84 1.54 -17.25
C SER A 23 33.55 0.17 -16.65
N LYS A 24 33.73 0.08 -15.32
CA LYS A 24 33.39 -1.11 -14.55
C LYS A 24 31.91 -1.10 -14.17
N ALA A 25 31.30 -2.30 -14.22
CA ALA A 25 29.97 -2.51 -13.72
C ALA A 25 29.89 -2.28 -12.20
N LYS A 26 28.80 -1.68 -11.75
CA LYS A 26 28.50 -1.42 -10.34
C LYS A 26 27.20 -2.11 -9.98
N ASP A 27 26.94 -2.19 -8.69
CA ASP A 27 25.63 -2.56 -8.19
C ASP A 27 24.53 -1.62 -8.73
N GLY A 28 23.42 -2.17 -9.19
CA GLY A 28 22.35 -1.47 -9.89
C GLY A 28 22.56 -1.34 -11.41
N ASP A 29 23.74 -1.65 -11.97
CA ASP A 29 23.95 -1.62 -13.41
C ASP A 29 23.34 -2.85 -14.10
N GLN A 30 22.94 -2.68 -15.35
CA GLN A 30 22.56 -3.80 -16.21
C GLN A 30 23.77 -4.27 -16.99
N VAL A 31 24.04 -5.56 -16.92
CA VAL A 31 25.08 -6.24 -17.73
C VAL A 31 24.38 -7.10 -18.76
N VAL A 32 24.67 -6.86 -20.05
CA VAL A 32 24.24 -7.74 -21.13
C VAL A 32 25.36 -8.74 -21.42
N MET A 33 25.05 -10.02 -21.28
CA MET A 33 26.05 -11.07 -21.36
C MET A 33 25.55 -12.34 -22.04
N ASP A 34 26.50 -13.12 -22.58
CA ASP A 34 26.27 -14.52 -22.87
C ASP A 34 26.81 -15.32 -21.69
N PHE A 35 26.14 -16.38 -21.32
CA PHE A 35 26.66 -17.28 -20.30
C PHE A 35 26.44 -18.75 -20.65
N LEU A 36 27.35 -19.60 -20.19
CA LEU A 36 27.28 -21.05 -20.29
C LEU A 36 27.65 -21.69 -18.95
N GLY A 37 26.65 -22.26 -18.26
CA GLY A 37 26.79 -22.95 -16.99
C GLY A 37 27.14 -24.43 -17.17
N LYS A 38 28.06 -24.91 -16.34
CA LYS A 38 28.49 -26.29 -16.27
C LYS A 38 28.48 -26.76 -14.83
N VAL A 39 28.01 -27.99 -14.61
CA VAL A 39 28.13 -28.76 -13.34
C VAL A 39 29.01 -29.94 -13.61
N ASP A 40 30.04 -30.15 -12.81
CA ASP A 40 31.02 -31.23 -13.00
C ASP A 40 31.68 -31.23 -14.40
N GLY A 41 31.74 -30.05 -15.06
CA GLY A 41 32.32 -29.87 -16.41
C GLY A 41 31.34 -30.13 -17.55
N GLU A 42 30.12 -30.56 -17.29
CA GLU A 42 29.08 -30.81 -18.28
C GLU A 42 28.03 -29.70 -18.29
N ALA A 43 27.66 -29.20 -19.48
CA ALA A 43 26.60 -28.22 -19.63
C ALA A 43 25.25 -28.84 -19.28
N PHE A 44 24.37 -28.06 -18.61
CA PHE A 44 23.05 -28.51 -18.21
C PHE A 44 21.94 -27.68 -18.92
N GLU A 45 20.76 -28.27 -19.01
CA GLU A 45 19.60 -27.64 -19.64
C GLU A 45 19.16 -26.41 -18.85
N GLY A 46 18.97 -25.27 -19.53
CA GLY A 46 18.67 -23.98 -18.90
C GLY A 46 19.90 -23.22 -18.37
N GLY A 47 21.13 -23.80 -18.48
CA GLY A 47 22.37 -23.16 -18.02
C GLY A 47 23.01 -22.22 -19.03
N ALA A 48 22.42 -21.94 -20.20
CA ALA A 48 22.99 -21.09 -21.23
C ALA A 48 21.99 -20.07 -21.76
N ALA A 49 22.44 -18.85 -22.01
CA ALA A 49 21.69 -17.81 -22.73
C ALA A 49 22.66 -16.89 -23.45
N GLU A 50 22.16 -16.26 -24.53
CA GLU A 50 22.84 -15.22 -25.28
C GLU A 50 22.10 -13.89 -25.12
N ASP A 51 22.83 -12.78 -25.14
CA ASP A 51 22.31 -11.41 -25.00
C ASP A 51 21.40 -11.19 -23.77
N TYR A 52 21.68 -11.91 -22.69
CA TYR A 52 20.85 -11.85 -21.49
C TYR A 52 21.11 -10.56 -20.69
N PRO A 53 20.08 -9.70 -20.46
CA PRO A 53 20.21 -8.52 -19.64
C PRO A 53 19.99 -8.86 -18.16
N LEU A 54 21.03 -8.68 -17.35
CA LEU A 54 20.99 -8.91 -15.90
C LEU A 54 21.26 -7.60 -15.16
N VAL A 55 20.37 -7.23 -14.24
CA VAL A 55 20.59 -6.09 -13.33
C VAL A 55 21.31 -6.61 -12.08
N LEU A 56 22.50 -6.07 -11.81
CA LEU A 56 23.30 -6.46 -10.66
C LEU A 56 22.65 -5.96 -9.36
N GLY A 57 22.48 -6.85 -8.37
CA GLY A 57 21.79 -6.57 -7.12
C GLY A 57 20.27 -6.82 -7.17
N SER A 58 19.74 -7.31 -8.30
CA SER A 58 18.33 -7.66 -8.44
C SER A 58 17.94 -8.96 -7.73
N ASN A 59 18.90 -9.78 -7.34
CA ASN A 59 18.73 -11.12 -6.81
C ASN A 59 17.90 -12.04 -7.72
N SER A 60 17.96 -11.83 -9.03
CA SER A 60 17.25 -12.61 -10.04
C SER A 60 17.96 -13.92 -10.36
N PHE A 61 19.24 -14.03 -10.02
CA PHE A 61 20.09 -15.21 -10.21
C PHE A 61 20.39 -15.91 -8.90
N ILE A 62 21.11 -17.05 -9.00
CA ILE A 62 21.58 -17.82 -7.85
C ILE A 62 22.41 -16.91 -6.94
N PRO A 63 22.24 -16.99 -5.60
CA PRO A 63 22.99 -16.15 -4.65
C PRO A 63 24.50 -16.23 -4.90
N GLY A 64 25.16 -15.09 -4.90
CA GLY A 64 26.60 -14.96 -5.18
C GLY A 64 26.99 -14.85 -6.66
N PHE A 65 26.02 -14.96 -7.60
CA PHE A 65 26.27 -14.81 -9.03
C PHE A 65 26.50 -13.34 -9.41
N GLU A 66 25.55 -12.48 -9.08
CA GLU A 66 25.55 -11.07 -9.43
C GLU A 66 26.69 -10.30 -8.78
N GLU A 67 27.05 -10.67 -7.55
CA GLU A 67 28.15 -10.08 -6.78
C GLU A 67 29.52 -10.27 -7.48
N GLN A 68 29.74 -11.41 -8.12
CA GLN A 68 30.98 -11.71 -8.82
C GLN A 68 31.10 -10.95 -10.16
N LEU A 69 29.99 -10.45 -10.69
CA LEU A 69 29.96 -9.61 -11.90
C LEU A 69 30.16 -8.12 -11.59
N VAL A 70 30.16 -7.71 -10.32
CA VAL A 70 30.48 -6.33 -9.95
C VAL A 70 31.96 -6.06 -10.26
N GLY A 71 32.21 -5.04 -11.09
CA GLY A 71 33.55 -4.64 -11.50
C GLY A 71 34.01 -5.15 -12.86
N VAL A 72 33.22 -5.99 -13.55
CA VAL A 72 33.48 -6.42 -14.94
C VAL A 72 33.28 -5.24 -15.92
N LYS A 73 33.80 -5.41 -17.13
CA LYS A 73 33.71 -4.44 -18.23
C LYS A 73 33.16 -5.09 -19.48
N ALA A 74 32.63 -4.30 -20.37
CA ALA A 74 32.26 -4.76 -21.70
C ALA A 74 33.51 -5.34 -22.43
N GLY A 75 33.38 -6.57 -22.94
CA GLY A 75 34.44 -7.32 -23.60
C GLY A 75 35.20 -8.27 -22.66
N ASP A 76 34.91 -8.28 -21.36
CA ASP A 76 35.52 -9.21 -20.42
C ASP A 76 34.87 -10.59 -20.55
N GLU A 77 35.68 -11.65 -20.31
CA GLU A 77 35.22 -13.01 -20.12
C GLU A 77 35.61 -13.44 -18.69
N THR A 78 34.64 -13.91 -17.91
CA THR A 78 34.86 -14.26 -16.50
C THR A 78 34.08 -15.51 -16.13
N ASP A 79 34.68 -16.34 -15.29
CA ASP A 79 34.01 -17.48 -14.71
C ASP A 79 33.39 -17.10 -13.35
N VAL A 80 32.11 -17.37 -13.22
CA VAL A 80 31.33 -17.15 -12.01
C VAL A 80 31.03 -18.51 -11.38
N THR A 81 31.51 -18.75 -10.17
CA THR A 81 31.31 -20.01 -9.45
C THR A 81 30.26 -19.79 -8.34
N VAL A 82 29.17 -20.55 -8.39
CA VAL A 82 28.08 -20.50 -7.41
C VAL A 82 27.60 -21.91 -7.05
N SER A 83 26.97 -22.04 -5.89
CA SER A 83 26.33 -23.27 -5.46
C SER A 83 24.82 -23.12 -5.55
N PHE A 84 24.14 -24.07 -6.17
CA PHE A 84 22.70 -24.13 -6.16
C PHE A 84 22.17 -24.33 -4.73
N PRO A 85 21.10 -23.65 -4.31
CA PRO A 85 20.44 -23.92 -3.03
C PRO A 85 20.02 -25.39 -2.89
N GLU A 86 20.00 -25.92 -1.66
CA GLU A 86 19.57 -27.30 -1.41
C GLU A 86 18.11 -27.57 -1.81
N GLU A 87 17.25 -26.51 -1.76
CA GLU A 87 15.83 -26.54 -2.14
C GLU A 87 15.59 -26.09 -3.59
N TYR A 88 16.59 -26.19 -4.46
CA TYR A 88 16.43 -25.76 -5.86
C TYR A 88 15.44 -26.65 -6.60
N GLN A 89 14.54 -26.04 -7.41
CA GLN A 89 13.46 -26.76 -8.11
C GLN A 89 13.93 -27.95 -8.95
N ALA A 90 15.11 -27.84 -9.59
CA ALA A 90 15.74 -28.93 -10.33
C ALA A 90 16.57 -29.79 -9.36
N ALA A 91 16.01 -30.89 -8.88
CA ALA A 91 16.63 -31.77 -7.89
C ALA A 91 18.02 -32.33 -8.30
N HIS A 92 18.29 -32.41 -9.60
CA HIS A 92 19.59 -32.87 -10.12
C HIS A 92 20.70 -31.80 -10.03
N LEU A 93 20.34 -30.52 -9.78
CA LEU A 93 21.25 -29.40 -9.59
C LEU A 93 21.34 -28.95 -8.13
N ALA A 94 20.37 -29.31 -7.28
CA ALA A 94 20.31 -28.90 -5.89
C ALA A 94 21.60 -29.24 -5.13
N GLY A 95 22.17 -28.27 -4.40
CA GLY A 95 23.38 -28.39 -3.61
C GLY A 95 24.68 -28.54 -4.42
N LYS A 96 24.62 -28.54 -5.76
CA LYS A 96 25.82 -28.67 -6.60
C LYS A 96 26.47 -27.33 -6.90
N GLU A 97 27.79 -27.36 -7.05
CA GLU A 97 28.57 -26.23 -7.55
C GLU A 97 28.48 -26.16 -9.09
N ALA A 98 28.25 -24.97 -9.60
CA ALA A 98 28.23 -24.70 -11.02
C ALA A 98 29.21 -23.56 -11.37
N VAL A 99 29.86 -23.69 -12.49
CA VAL A 99 30.74 -22.68 -13.07
C VAL A 99 30.08 -22.12 -14.33
N PHE A 100 29.83 -20.82 -14.35
CA PHE A 100 29.28 -20.11 -15.49
C PHE A 100 30.37 -19.28 -16.16
N THR A 101 30.70 -19.62 -17.39
CA THR A 101 31.56 -18.77 -18.23
C THR A 101 30.69 -17.65 -18.82
N CYS A 102 30.93 -16.42 -18.39
CA CYS A 102 30.18 -15.24 -18.78
C CYS A 102 30.99 -14.35 -19.70
N THR A 103 30.46 -14.05 -20.89
CA THR A 103 31.04 -13.09 -21.84
C THR A 103 30.24 -11.79 -21.78
N ILE A 104 30.86 -10.71 -21.31
CA ILE A 104 30.19 -9.44 -21.07
C ILE A 104 30.17 -8.63 -22.38
N LYS A 105 28.98 -8.38 -22.92
CA LYS A 105 28.80 -7.58 -24.16
C LYS A 105 28.69 -6.10 -23.87
N GLU A 106 27.81 -5.73 -22.93
CA GLU A 106 27.52 -4.34 -22.61
C GLU A 106 27.41 -4.15 -21.09
N VAL A 107 27.77 -2.96 -20.64
CA VAL A 107 27.53 -2.49 -19.27
C VAL A 107 26.77 -1.18 -19.34
N LYS A 108 25.59 -1.14 -18.75
CA LYS A 108 24.66 -0.01 -18.79
C LYS A 108 24.40 0.50 -17.38
N GLU A 109 24.37 1.83 -17.23
CA GLU A 109 23.99 2.47 -15.97
C GLU A 109 22.48 2.75 -15.93
N PRO A 110 21.84 2.63 -14.76
CA PRO A 110 20.46 3.00 -14.61
C PRO A 110 20.28 4.50 -14.80
N VAL A 111 19.23 4.85 -15.51
CA VAL A 111 18.76 6.23 -15.68
C VAL A 111 17.26 6.27 -15.45
N ALA A 112 16.72 7.41 -15.06
CA ALA A 112 15.27 7.58 -15.02
C ALA A 112 14.71 7.37 -16.44
N ALA A 113 13.60 6.66 -16.54
CA ALA A 113 12.94 6.48 -17.83
C ALA A 113 12.49 7.84 -18.40
N GLU A 114 12.49 7.97 -19.72
CA GLU A 114 11.96 9.17 -20.34
C GLU A 114 10.45 9.28 -20.15
N ILE A 115 9.96 10.48 -19.80
CA ILE A 115 8.52 10.74 -19.63
C ILE A 115 7.88 10.90 -21.02
N ASN A 116 7.49 9.79 -21.60
CA ASN A 116 6.93 9.68 -22.95
C ASN A 116 5.82 8.61 -22.98
N ASP A 117 5.30 8.31 -24.18
CA ASP A 117 4.23 7.31 -24.36
C ASP A 117 4.68 5.88 -24.01
N GLU A 118 5.99 5.58 -24.12
CA GLU A 118 6.53 4.27 -23.73
C GLU A 118 6.43 4.07 -22.21
N LEU A 119 6.75 5.11 -21.43
CA LEU A 119 6.54 5.10 -19.98
C LEU A 119 5.07 4.89 -19.66
N ALA A 120 4.16 5.60 -20.34
CA ALA A 120 2.72 5.46 -20.13
C ALA A 120 2.24 4.02 -20.38
N THR A 121 2.74 3.40 -21.45
CA THR A 121 2.39 2.01 -21.79
C THR A 121 2.91 1.01 -20.74
N LYS A 122 4.10 1.23 -20.18
CA LYS A 122 4.64 0.41 -19.07
C LYS A 122 3.69 0.42 -17.84
N PHE A 123 3.00 1.53 -17.60
CA PHE A 123 2.02 1.68 -16.52
C PHE A 123 0.56 1.44 -16.94
N GLY A 124 0.33 0.87 -18.13
CA GLY A 124 -0.98 0.45 -18.61
C GLY A 124 -1.87 1.58 -19.15
N ALA A 125 -1.29 2.75 -19.42
CA ALA A 125 -1.99 3.84 -20.10
C ALA A 125 -1.77 3.79 -21.61
N GLU A 126 -2.69 4.35 -22.39
CA GLU A 126 -2.63 4.34 -23.85
C GLU A 126 -1.52 5.28 -24.37
N ASP A 127 -1.38 6.44 -23.75
CA ASP A 127 -0.37 7.45 -24.04
C ASP A 127 -0.05 8.29 -22.79
N LEU A 128 0.91 9.21 -22.92
CA LEU A 128 1.31 10.09 -21.83
C LEU A 128 0.18 11.02 -21.35
N ALA A 129 -0.72 11.43 -22.24
CA ALA A 129 -1.85 12.28 -21.88
C ALA A 129 -2.85 11.51 -21.02
N ALA A 130 -3.12 10.24 -21.36
CA ALA A 130 -3.98 9.35 -20.58
C ALA A 130 -3.34 9.06 -19.20
N LEU A 131 -2.03 8.80 -19.12
CA LEU A 131 -1.32 8.61 -17.85
C LEU A 131 -1.42 9.85 -16.95
N LYS A 132 -1.19 11.04 -17.52
CA LYS A 132 -1.37 12.31 -16.78
C LYS A 132 -2.78 12.50 -16.28
N GLY A 133 -3.79 12.14 -17.07
CA GLY A 133 -5.19 12.18 -16.69
C GLY A 133 -5.47 11.27 -15.50
N GLN A 134 -5.05 10.02 -15.57
CA GLN A 134 -5.22 9.03 -14.48
C GLN A 134 -4.53 9.47 -13.18
N ILE A 135 -3.31 10.01 -13.27
CA ILE A 135 -2.59 10.55 -12.11
C ILE A 135 -3.34 11.76 -11.55
N GLY A 136 -3.82 12.66 -12.41
CA GLY A 136 -4.60 13.83 -12.02
C GLY A 136 -5.87 13.46 -11.27
N GLU A 137 -6.68 12.57 -11.83
CA GLU A 137 -7.91 12.06 -11.21
C GLU A 137 -7.64 11.37 -9.86
N ARG A 138 -6.55 10.58 -9.77
CA ARG A 138 -6.16 9.94 -8.51
C ARG A 138 -5.77 10.96 -7.45
N LEU A 139 -4.94 11.95 -7.80
CA LEU A 139 -4.53 13.00 -6.86
C LEU A 139 -5.72 13.87 -6.43
N GLU A 140 -6.63 14.19 -7.35
CA GLU A 140 -7.85 14.93 -7.03
C GLU A 140 -8.73 14.15 -6.05
N ALA A 141 -8.96 12.84 -6.31
CA ALA A 141 -9.72 11.99 -5.41
C ALA A 141 -9.07 11.88 -4.01
N GLU A 142 -7.73 11.80 -3.96
CA GLU A 142 -6.97 11.78 -2.70
C GLU A 142 -7.15 13.09 -1.92
N TYR A 143 -7.02 14.24 -2.58
CA TYR A 143 -7.19 15.55 -1.93
C TYR A 143 -8.63 15.82 -1.50
N VAL A 144 -9.61 15.41 -2.31
CA VAL A 144 -11.03 15.51 -1.95
C VAL A 144 -11.32 14.62 -0.73
N GLY A 145 -10.79 13.39 -0.71
CA GLY A 145 -10.91 12.50 0.43
C GLY A 145 -10.29 13.06 1.71
N ALA A 146 -9.06 13.58 1.60
CA ALA A 146 -8.37 14.24 2.71
C ALA A 146 -9.11 15.48 3.25
N ALA A 147 -9.54 16.36 2.36
CA ALA A 147 -10.32 17.54 2.74
C ALA A 147 -11.66 17.18 3.40
N ARG A 148 -12.31 16.11 2.90
CA ARG A 148 -13.54 15.57 3.48
C ARG A 148 -13.32 15.05 4.89
N ALA A 149 -12.23 14.30 5.14
CA ALA A 149 -11.89 13.79 6.47
C ALA A 149 -11.69 14.95 7.48
N VAL A 150 -10.94 15.98 7.10
CA VAL A 150 -10.73 17.18 7.93
C VAL A 150 -12.04 17.90 8.20
N MET A 151 -12.88 18.08 7.18
CA MET A 151 -14.21 18.70 7.33
C MET A 151 -15.11 17.89 8.26
N LYS A 152 -15.16 16.56 8.08
CA LYS A 152 -15.96 15.64 8.91
C LYS A 152 -15.55 15.76 10.37
N ARG A 153 -14.23 15.72 10.67
CA ARG A 153 -13.72 15.87 12.04
C ARG A 153 -14.14 17.21 12.63
N GLY A 154 -13.92 18.31 11.93
CA GLY A 154 -14.33 19.65 12.39
C GLY A 154 -15.82 19.76 12.63
N LEU A 155 -16.67 19.13 11.79
CA LEU A 155 -18.12 19.06 12.00
C LEU A 155 -18.46 18.28 13.27
N LEU A 156 -17.87 17.10 13.47
CA LEU A 156 -18.11 16.28 14.66
C LEU A 156 -17.65 16.98 15.94
N ASP A 157 -16.53 17.70 15.92
CA ASP A 157 -16.07 18.51 17.05
C ASP A 157 -17.07 19.60 17.43
N GLN A 158 -17.62 20.29 16.41
CA GLN A 158 -18.66 21.29 16.64
C GLN A 158 -19.94 20.66 17.20
N LEU A 159 -20.37 19.53 16.65
CA LEU A 159 -21.56 18.82 17.13
C LEU A 159 -21.38 18.35 18.58
N ASP A 160 -20.23 17.82 18.93
CA ASP A 160 -19.91 17.40 20.30
C ASP A 160 -19.96 18.57 21.28
N SER A 161 -19.45 19.74 20.88
CA SER A 161 -19.45 20.96 21.70
C SER A 161 -20.85 21.58 21.90
N LEU A 162 -21.76 21.36 20.93
CA LEU A 162 -23.11 21.94 20.94
C LEU A 162 -24.12 21.17 21.78
N VAL A 163 -23.84 19.89 22.09
CA VAL A 163 -24.77 19.02 22.79
C VAL A 163 -24.23 18.55 24.15
N SER A 164 -25.13 18.48 25.12
CA SER A 164 -24.85 17.88 26.43
C SER A 164 -26.09 17.15 26.93
N PHE A 165 -25.95 15.85 27.12
CA PHE A 165 -26.99 15.00 27.67
C PHE A 165 -26.38 13.85 28.46
N GLU A 166 -27.15 13.21 29.33
CA GLU A 166 -26.71 12.06 30.12
C GLU A 166 -26.45 10.85 29.19
N LEU A 167 -25.27 10.29 29.28
CA LEU A 167 -24.88 9.12 28.53
C LEU A 167 -25.23 7.84 29.33
N PRO A 168 -25.70 6.77 28.68
CA PRO A 168 -25.89 5.49 29.33
C PRO A 168 -24.54 4.94 29.83
N PRO A 169 -24.34 4.76 31.16
CA PRO A 169 -23.04 4.33 31.71
C PRO A 169 -22.54 2.99 31.13
N SER A 170 -23.48 2.09 30.84
CA SER A 170 -23.14 0.79 30.26
C SER A 170 -22.53 0.88 28.85
N LEU A 171 -23.00 1.84 28.06
CA LEU A 171 -22.41 2.07 26.70
C LEU A 171 -21.03 2.70 26.83
N VAL A 172 -20.85 3.69 27.70
CA VAL A 172 -19.55 4.32 27.93
C VAL A 172 -18.54 3.30 28.43
N THR A 173 -18.89 2.46 29.40
CA THR A 173 -17.99 1.43 29.92
C THR A 173 -17.60 0.42 28.83
N ALA A 174 -18.59 -0.07 28.05
CA ALA A 174 -18.30 -1.02 26.97
C ALA A 174 -17.40 -0.43 25.89
N GLU A 175 -17.62 0.83 25.51
CA GLU A 175 -16.78 1.53 24.54
C GLU A 175 -15.37 1.79 25.09
N ALA A 176 -15.23 2.20 26.35
CA ALA A 176 -13.95 2.43 26.99
C ALA A 176 -13.12 1.13 27.08
N ASP A 177 -13.76 0.00 27.45
CA ASP A 177 -13.11 -1.32 27.46
C ASP A 177 -12.65 -1.70 26.03
N GLN A 178 -13.43 -1.40 25.00
CA GLN A 178 -13.08 -1.68 23.61
C GLN A 178 -11.91 -0.82 23.13
N ILE A 179 -11.91 0.49 23.43
CA ILE A 179 -10.80 1.40 23.11
C ILE A 179 -9.51 0.93 23.78
N ALA A 180 -9.57 0.64 25.08
CA ALA A 180 -8.42 0.16 25.84
C ALA A 180 -7.83 -1.12 25.23
N HIS A 181 -8.69 -2.05 24.83
CA HIS A 181 -8.29 -3.30 24.20
C HIS A 181 -7.66 -3.07 22.80
N GLN A 182 -8.25 -2.20 21.98
CA GLN A 182 -7.75 -1.88 20.66
C GLN A 182 -6.35 -1.25 20.76
N LEU A 183 -6.18 -0.20 21.55
CA LEU A 183 -4.89 0.49 21.72
C LEU A 183 -3.82 -0.44 22.30
N TRP A 184 -4.21 -1.34 23.21
CA TRP A 184 -3.28 -2.33 23.73
C TRP A 184 -2.75 -3.28 22.63
N HIS A 185 -3.60 -3.71 21.69
CA HIS A 185 -3.16 -4.53 20.55
C HIS A 185 -2.30 -3.76 19.54
N GLU A 186 -2.55 -2.48 19.34
CA GLU A 186 -1.69 -1.61 18.53
C GLU A 186 -0.28 -1.50 19.12
N ASP A 187 -0.16 -1.42 20.44
CA ASP A 187 1.11 -1.41 21.17
C ASP A 187 1.76 -2.80 21.25
N ASN A 188 0.99 -3.87 21.09
CA ASN A 188 1.46 -5.26 21.20
C ASN A 188 1.11 -6.10 19.95
N PRO A 189 1.62 -5.75 18.76
CA PRO A 189 1.23 -6.37 17.49
C PRO A 189 1.60 -7.86 17.38
N ASP A 190 2.55 -8.33 18.18
CA ASP A 190 2.99 -9.74 18.19
C ASP A 190 2.03 -10.67 18.97
N VAL A 191 1.04 -10.12 19.67
CA VAL A 191 0.07 -10.91 20.45
C VAL A 191 -1.18 -11.16 19.62
N GLU A 192 -1.30 -12.39 19.12
CA GLU A 192 -2.50 -12.83 18.40
C GLU A 192 -3.60 -13.32 19.38
N GLY A 193 -4.84 -12.90 19.11
CA GLY A 193 -6.02 -13.38 19.84
C GLY A 193 -6.29 -12.65 21.15
N HIS A 194 -7.12 -13.26 22.01
CA HIS A 194 -7.60 -12.66 23.27
C HIS A 194 -7.10 -13.40 24.51
N ASP A 195 -6.00 -14.13 24.40
CA ASP A 195 -5.45 -14.94 25.51
C ASP A 195 -4.46 -14.12 26.36
N HIS A 196 -4.87 -12.91 26.70
CA HIS A 196 -4.14 -11.98 27.57
C HIS A 196 -5.00 -11.52 28.75
N GLU A 197 -4.38 -10.95 29.77
CA GLU A 197 -5.10 -10.38 30.90
C GLU A 197 -6.04 -9.24 30.46
N LYS A 198 -7.15 -9.05 31.16
CA LYS A 198 -8.11 -7.98 30.87
C LYS A 198 -7.39 -6.63 30.92
N VAL A 199 -7.44 -5.87 29.84
CA VAL A 199 -6.95 -4.49 29.78
C VAL A 199 -7.98 -3.59 30.47
N GLU A 200 -7.52 -2.84 31.49
CA GLU A 200 -8.38 -1.90 32.20
C GLU A 200 -8.42 -0.55 31.48
N ALA A 201 -9.62 -0.01 31.30
CA ALA A 201 -9.80 1.30 30.72
C ALA A 201 -9.30 2.41 31.65
N THR A 202 -8.55 3.37 31.11
CA THR A 202 -8.08 4.57 31.82
C THR A 202 -9.12 5.68 31.78
N GLU A 203 -8.84 6.80 32.48
CA GLU A 203 -9.67 8.00 32.38
C GLU A 203 -9.66 8.60 30.95
N GLU A 204 -8.54 8.49 30.25
CA GLU A 204 -8.44 8.93 28.84
C GLU A 204 -9.31 8.08 27.92
N HIS A 205 -9.28 6.76 28.07
CA HIS A 205 -10.15 5.85 27.32
C HIS A 205 -11.62 6.15 27.60
N THR A 206 -11.97 6.48 28.84
CA THR A 206 -13.33 6.84 29.23
C THR A 206 -13.77 8.15 28.60
N ALA A 207 -12.91 9.17 28.54
CA ALA A 207 -13.21 10.44 27.90
C ALA A 207 -13.44 10.29 26.38
N LEU A 208 -12.61 9.48 25.72
CA LEU A 208 -12.81 9.12 24.29
C LEU A 208 -14.13 8.36 24.10
N ALA A 209 -14.42 7.41 24.97
CA ALA A 209 -15.65 6.64 24.94
C ALA A 209 -16.90 7.52 25.11
N GLU A 210 -16.87 8.46 26.06
CA GLU A 210 -17.97 9.42 26.24
C GLU A 210 -18.23 10.23 24.97
N ARG A 211 -17.18 10.72 24.34
CA ARG A 211 -17.29 11.46 23.08
C ARG A 211 -17.87 10.57 21.97
N ARG A 212 -17.33 9.35 21.75
CA ARG A 212 -17.83 8.41 20.73
C ARG A 212 -19.29 8.03 20.96
N VAL A 213 -19.67 7.71 22.19
CA VAL A 213 -21.06 7.37 22.54
C VAL A 213 -21.98 8.57 22.33
N ARG A 214 -21.57 9.79 22.72
CA ARG A 214 -22.36 11.00 22.53
C ARG A 214 -22.60 11.28 21.06
N LEU A 215 -21.56 11.29 20.25
CA LEU A 215 -21.66 11.48 18.81
C LEU A 215 -22.47 10.38 18.13
N GLY A 216 -22.24 9.12 18.48
CA GLY A 216 -22.98 7.98 17.93
C GLY A 216 -24.48 8.09 18.18
N LEU A 217 -24.91 8.44 19.42
CA LEU A 217 -26.32 8.64 19.75
C LEU A 217 -26.91 9.84 19.03
N LEU A 218 -26.16 10.96 18.94
CA LEU A 218 -26.59 12.15 18.21
C LEU A 218 -26.79 11.86 16.72
N LEU A 219 -25.81 11.21 16.09
CA LEU A 219 -25.89 10.89 14.66
C LEU A 219 -26.99 9.86 14.36
N ALA A 220 -27.21 8.90 15.27
CA ALA A 220 -28.31 7.96 15.13
C ALA A 220 -29.67 8.67 15.16
N GLU A 221 -29.87 9.61 16.06
CA GLU A 221 -31.10 10.41 16.16
C GLU A 221 -31.28 11.31 14.93
N LEU A 222 -30.22 11.99 14.49
CA LEU A 222 -30.26 12.84 13.28
C LEU A 222 -30.55 12.02 12.02
N GLY A 223 -29.90 10.87 11.87
CA GLY A 223 -30.11 9.99 10.73
C GLY A 223 -31.50 9.38 10.71
N GLN A 224 -32.06 9.05 11.89
CA GLN A 224 -33.45 8.60 11.99
C GLN A 224 -34.44 9.68 11.58
N LYS A 225 -34.25 10.92 12.04
CA LYS A 225 -35.08 12.06 11.66
C LYS A 225 -35.00 12.42 10.20
N ALA A 226 -33.83 12.24 9.61
CA ALA A 226 -33.57 12.47 8.19
C ALA A 226 -33.93 11.27 7.30
N GLU A 227 -34.43 10.19 7.87
CA GLU A 227 -34.75 8.92 7.18
C GLU A 227 -33.57 8.36 6.38
N VAL A 228 -32.33 8.56 6.87
CA VAL A 228 -31.12 8.07 6.24
C VAL A 228 -31.10 6.54 6.28
N GLN A 229 -30.91 5.92 5.13
CA GLN A 229 -30.82 4.47 5.00
C GLN A 229 -29.58 4.09 4.24
N VAL A 230 -28.90 3.04 4.70
CA VAL A 230 -27.80 2.39 3.95
C VAL A 230 -28.43 1.33 3.06
N THR A 231 -28.24 1.50 1.77
CA THR A 231 -28.78 0.59 0.74
C THR A 231 -27.91 -0.67 0.62
N ASP A 232 -28.51 -1.73 0.06
CA ASP A 232 -27.77 -2.97 -0.24
C ASP A 232 -26.63 -2.75 -1.26
N ALA A 233 -26.80 -1.81 -2.16
CA ALA A 233 -25.75 -1.45 -3.14
C ALA A 233 -24.54 -0.82 -2.45
N GLU A 234 -24.74 0.10 -1.51
CA GLU A 234 -23.67 0.72 -0.72
C GLU A 234 -22.96 -0.31 0.14
N MET A 235 -23.71 -1.22 0.79
CA MET A 235 -23.13 -2.32 1.54
C MET A 235 -22.28 -3.23 0.64
N THR A 236 -22.80 -3.61 -0.51
CA THR A 236 -22.08 -4.45 -1.48
C THR A 236 -20.79 -3.77 -1.91
N GLN A 237 -20.83 -2.48 -2.23
CA GLN A 237 -19.65 -1.71 -2.62
C GLN A 237 -18.62 -1.66 -1.50
N ALA A 238 -19.02 -1.44 -0.25
CA ALA A 238 -18.12 -1.42 0.91
C ALA A 238 -17.46 -2.79 1.12
N ILE A 239 -18.24 -3.88 1.04
CA ILE A 239 -17.71 -5.24 1.15
C ILE A 239 -16.70 -5.53 0.04
N MET A 240 -17.01 -5.15 -1.21
CA MET A 240 -16.09 -5.34 -2.34
C MET A 240 -14.80 -4.53 -2.20
N ASN A 241 -14.88 -3.30 -1.68
CA ASN A 241 -13.70 -2.48 -1.44
C ASN A 241 -12.79 -3.11 -0.38
N GLN A 242 -13.38 -3.60 0.71
CA GLN A 242 -12.64 -4.30 1.78
C GLN A 242 -12.05 -5.63 1.28
N ALA A 243 -12.80 -6.38 0.48
CA ALA A 243 -12.36 -7.65 -0.08
C ALA A 243 -11.11 -7.54 -0.95
N ARG A 244 -10.86 -6.38 -1.58
CA ARG A 244 -9.64 -6.12 -2.37
C ARG A 244 -8.35 -6.20 -1.54
N GLN A 245 -8.45 -6.08 -0.22
CA GLN A 245 -7.31 -6.25 0.70
C GLN A 245 -6.93 -7.72 0.89
N TYR A 246 -7.76 -8.67 0.40
CA TYR A 246 -7.55 -10.11 0.50
C TYR A 246 -7.50 -10.75 -0.90
N PRO A 247 -6.43 -10.52 -1.69
CA PRO A 247 -6.32 -11.02 -3.06
C PRO A 247 -6.47 -12.54 -3.14
N GLY A 248 -7.37 -13.02 -4.02
CA GLY A 248 -7.68 -14.44 -4.19
C GLY A 248 -8.66 -15.02 -3.18
N GLN A 249 -9.11 -14.24 -2.18
CA GLN A 249 -10.09 -14.66 -1.18
C GLN A 249 -11.33 -13.74 -1.15
N GLU A 250 -11.49 -12.89 -2.14
CA GLU A 250 -12.54 -11.86 -2.20
C GLU A 250 -13.96 -12.47 -2.05
N ARG A 251 -14.18 -13.63 -2.69
CA ARG A 251 -15.44 -14.34 -2.60
C ARG A 251 -15.69 -14.91 -1.20
N GLN A 252 -14.66 -15.46 -0.57
CA GLN A 252 -14.77 -16.03 0.78
C GLN A 252 -15.07 -14.93 1.80
N PHE A 253 -14.40 -13.78 1.67
CA PHE A 253 -14.64 -12.61 2.49
C PHE A 253 -16.09 -12.12 2.33
N PHE A 254 -16.58 -12.03 1.09
CA PHE A 254 -17.95 -11.61 0.81
C PHE A 254 -18.98 -12.55 1.46
N GLU A 255 -18.82 -13.87 1.29
CA GLU A 255 -19.69 -14.89 1.89
C GLU A 255 -19.62 -14.85 3.43
N PHE A 256 -18.44 -14.62 3.99
CA PHE A 256 -18.25 -14.48 5.45
C PHE A 256 -19.02 -13.28 6.02
N VAL A 257 -18.89 -12.11 5.38
CA VAL A 257 -19.62 -10.91 5.82
C VAL A 257 -21.13 -11.12 5.71
N GLN A 258 -21.62 -11.75 4.62
CA GLN A 258 -23.05 -12.03 4.46
C GLN A 258 -23.62 -12.93 5.55
N GLN A 259 -22.82 -13.84 6.09
CA GLN A 259 -23.24 -14.77 7.16
C GLN A 259 -23.04 -14.19 8.57
N ASN A 260 -22.28 -13.12 8.72
CA ASN A 260 -21.94 -12.52 10.01
C ASN A 260 -22.65 -11.18 10.21
N GLN A 261 -23.74 -11.22 10.98
CA GLN A 261 -24.57 -10.03 11.25
C GLN A 261 -23.80 -8.92 12.00
N GLN A 262 -22.86 -9.29 12.87
CA GLN A 262 -22.03 -8.32 13.59
C GLN A 262 -21.11 -7.59 12.63
N MET A 263 -20.45 -8.31 11.72
CA MET A 263 -19.59 -7.72 10.69
C MET A 263 -20.37 -6.81 9.74
N GLN A 264 -21.59 -7.22 9.34
CA GLN A 264 -22.47 -6.36 8.56
C GLN A 264 -22.79 -5.04 9.27
N GLN A 265 -23.05 -5.08 10.58
CA GLN A 265 -23.32 -3.87 11.37
C GLN A 265 -22.07 -2.99 11.48
N GLN A 266 -20.90 -3.58 11.72
CA GLN A 266 -19.64 -2.84 11.76
C GLN A 266 -19.34 -2.13 10.43
N MET A 267 -19.63 -2.78 9.30
CA MET A 267 -19.46 -2.16 7.99
C MET A 267 -20.55 -1.13 7.65
N ARG A 268 -21.75 -1.32 8.18
CA ARG A 268 -22.88 -0.40 7.96
C ARG A 268 -22.72 0.91 8.72
N ALA A 269 -22.14 0.88 9.92
CA ALA A 269 -22.06 2.04 10.80
C ALA A 269 -21.28 3.21 10.17
N PRO A 270 -20.09 3.05 9.60
CA PRO A 270 -19.37 4.14 8.93
C PRO A 270 -20.14 4.71 7.74
N ILE A 271 -20.80 3.86 6.94
CA ILE A 271 -21.59 4.31 5.78
C ILE A 271 -22.77 5.17 6.24
N PHE A 272 -23.46 4.71 7.29
CA PHE A 272 -24.56 5.48 7.87
C PHE A 272 -24.10 6.83 8.41
N GLU A 273 -22.99 6.84 9.15
CA GLU A 273 -22.40 8.07 9.69
C GLU A 273 -22.04 9.04 8.58
N ASP A 274 -21.37 8.58 7.51
CA ASP A 274 -21.00 9.42 6.37
C ASP A 274 -22.23 10.01 5.67
N LYS A 275 -23.32 9.25 5.54
CA LYS A 275 -24.57 9.73 4.96
C LYS A 275 -25.26 10.76 5.85
N VAL A 276 -25.19 10.63 7.17
CA VAL A 276 -25.73 11.62 8.11
C VAL A 276 -24.89 12.89 8.04
N VAL A 277 -23.57 12.79 7.99
CA VAL A 277 -22.66 13.91 7.80
C VAL A 277 -22.98 14.64 6.48
N ASP A 278 -23.15 13.91 5.38
CA ASP A 278 -23.54 14.49 4.08
C ASP A 278 -24.84 15.26 4.18
N HIS A 279 -25.85 14.66 4.81
CA HIS A 279 -27.14 15.32 5.02
C HIS A 279 -27.02 16.62 5.84
N ILE A 280 -26.15 16.64 6.85
CA ILE A 280 -25.90 17.88 7.63
C ILE A 280 -25.18 18.92 6.77
N VAL A 281 -24.18 18.53 6.02
CA VAL A 281 -23.41 19.40 5.14
C VAL A 281 -24.27 20.02 4.04
N GLU A 282 -25.21 19.26 3.45
CA GLU A 282 -26.18 19.76 2.47
C GLU A 282 -27.08 20.88 3.01
N GLN A 283 -27.36 20.86 4.30
CA GLN A 283 -28.17 21.89 4.96
C GLN A 283 -27.36 23.05 5.54
N ALA A 284 -26.04 22.88 5.63
CA ALA A 284 -25.12 23.88 6.17
C ALA A 284 -24.70 24.91 5.11
N THR A 285 -24.31 26.07 5.56
CA THR A 285 -23.62 27.05 4.69
C THR A 285 -22.13 26.65 4.61
N VAL A 286 -21.77 26.04 3.51
CA VAL A 286 -20.38 25.64 3.25
C VAL A 286 -19.62 26.79 2.59
N SER A 287 -18.38 27.02 3.03
CA SER A 287 -17.44 27.94 2.40
C SER A 287 -16.15 27.18 2.06
N ASP A 288 -15.72 27.30 0.82
CA ASP A 288 -14.45 26.70 0.40
C ASP A 288 -13.28 27.56 0.88
N LYS A 289 -12.24 26.89 1.38
CA LYS A 289 -10.97 27.50 1.75
C LYS A 289 -9.87 26.85 0.94
N GLU A 290 -9.19 27.63 0.12
CA GLU A 290 -7.99 27.18 -0.56
C GLU A 290 -6.86 26.99 0.47
N VAL A 291 -6.24 25.83 0.45
CA VAL A 291 -5.10 25.48 1.32
C VAL A 291 -3.99 24.87 0.46
N SER A 292 -2.75 24.98 0.93
CA SER A 292 -1.64 24.27 0.29
C SER A 292 -1.72 22.76 0.55
N LYS A 293 -1.03 21.96 -0.30
CA LYS A 293 -0.88 20.52 -0.09
C LYS A 293 -0.31 20.22 1.30
N ASP A 294 0.74 20.97 1.70
CA ASP A 294 1.41 20.77 2.99
C ASP A 294 0.49 21.10 4.17
N ASP A 295 -0.36 22.11 4.05
CA ASP A 295 -1.32 22.46 5.10
C ASP A 295 -2.42 21.40 5.21
N LEU A 296 -2.89 20.85 4.09
CA LEU A 296 -3.87 19.76 4.08
C LEU A 296 -3.26 18.48 4.69
N GLN A 297 -2.04 18.16 4.32
CA GLN A 297 -1.34 16.99 4.86
C GLN A 297 -1.15 17.10 6.38
N LYS A 298 -0.70 18.24 6.90
CA LYS A 298 -0.60 18.50 8.35
C LYS A 298 -1.95 18.41 9.05
N ALA A 299 -3.02 18.88 8.39
CA ALA A 299 -4.35 18.76 8.96
C ALA A 299 -4.84 17.31 9.04
N VAL A 300 -4.45 16.46 8.08
CA VAL A 300 -4.74 15.02 8.13
C VAL A 300 -3.90 14.32 9.19
N GLU A 301 -2.58 14.60 9.26
CA GLU A 301 -1.69 14.04 10.30
C GLU A 301 -2.22 14.36 11.71
N ALA A 302 -2.73 15.57 11.93
CA ALA A 302 -3.34 15.94 13.21
C ALA A 302 -4.63 15.16 13.54
N LEU A 303 -5.30 14.53 12.56
CA LEU A 303 -6.45 13.65 12.83
C LEU A 303 -6.01 12.31 13.42
N GLU A 304 -4.85 11.80 12.98
CA GLU A 304 -4.29 10.52 13.44
C GLU A 304 -3.75 10.62 14.87
N ASP A 305 -3.21 11.78 15.26
CA ASP A 305 -2.69 12.01 16.61
C ASP A 305 -3.81 12.14 17.68
N ASP A 306 -5.06 12.40 17.27
CA ASP A 306 -6.21 12.63 18.15
C ASP A 306 -7.19 11.41 18.23
N GLU A 307 -6.93 10.31 17.51
CA GLU A 307 -7.73 9.08 17.54
C GLU A 307 -7.19 8.05 18.56
#